data_a3014301f31f868473d9ee810270771f
#
_entry.id   a3014301f31f868473d9ee810270771f
#
_cell.length_a   1.000
_cell.length_b   1.000
_cell.length_c   1.000
_cell.angle_alpha   90.00
_cell.angle_beta   90.00
_cell.angle_gamma   90.00
#
_symmetry.space_group_name_H-M   'P 1'
#
loop_
_entity.id
_entity.type
_entity.pdbx_description
1 polymer ?
#
loop_
_entity_poly.entity_id
_entity_poly.type
_entity_poly.pdbx_seq_one_letter_code
_entity_poly.pdbx_strand_id
1 'polypeptide(L)'
;VISQVLAAVGLILCCTGGVLHLQARREKDRRRSDAAAEAAAGTATRLQLSIDLLRRAHPDQVADTTFSVGQLQVLIIGGTIIALFLVASVHLTIMVLVGAVILLYLASLAVRLRLFRLGLDQDALVQIDDRTARAFPDSRLPTYTVLVPAYGEPEVFGRLVENLRALEYPREKLEIMLLLEADDTETISAARKAVGDVLDFSVVLVPAAEPRTKPKALNYGLIKARGDLVAVYDAEDRPDPLQLRKAAMVLADAPADVACVQAKLGFFNPNQNLITRWFTLDYRMWFGELLPGLVRLRAPIPLGGTSNHFRRTVLLEVGAWDAFNVTEDADLGIRLYRAGYRTGVLDSITLEEANSDLVNWVKQRSRWYKGYAQTLLVHLRQPDRFRREIGLRPLLLTCLFVGGTPMLAVLNSFFWGCVIVWFIFQPHFFREVLPTLTYFLGMISWIGGNAVILYTWLLSARRAEDKLVIAAILSPLYWILMAMAATKAAVQLITAPSYWEKTQHGLDHGSAEEPGSAAAA
;
A
#
# COMPACT_ATOMS: atom_id res chain seq x y z
N VAL A 1 24.38 -31.39 -18.98
CA VAL A 1 23.43 -30.97 -17.96
C VAL A 1 24.15 -30.60 -16.66
N ILE A 2 24.95 -31.51 -16.05
CA ILE A 2 25.68 -31.26 -14.78
C ILE A 2 26.60 -30.04 -14.89
N SER A 3 27.36 -29.89 -15.97
CA SER A 3 28.26 -28.74 -16.19
C SER A 3 27.52 -27.43 -16.37
N GLN A 4 26.32 -27.43 -16.98
CA GLN A 4 25.48 -26.26 -17.16
C GLN A 4 24.81 -25.84 -15.83
N VAL A 5 24.39 -26.79 -14.99
CA VAL A 5 23.84 -26.51 -13.66
C VAL A 5 24.94 -25.99 -12.74
N LEU A 6 26.15 -26.56 -12.76
CA LEU A 6 27.28 -26.04 -11.99
C LEU A 6 27.72 -24.63 -12.42
N ALA A 7 27.66 -24.33 -13.72
CA ALA A 7 27.90 -22.98 -14.23
C ALA A 7 26.80 -21.99 -13.77
N ALA A 8 25.54 -22.40 -13.80
CA ALA A 8 24.41 -21.58 -13.30
C ALA A 8 24.50 -21.34 -11.78
N VAL A 9 24.87 -22.36 -11.00
CA VAL A 9 25.10 -22.21 -9.54
C VAL A 9 26.28 -21.28 -9.28
N GLY A 10 27.39 -21.42 -10.04
CA GLY A 10 28.53 -20.51 -9.95
C GLY A 10 28.17 -19.06 -10.28
N LEU A 11 27.34 -18.84 -11.30
CA LEU A 11 26.86 -17.50 -11.68
C LEU A 11 25.94 -16.89 -10.58
N ILE A 12 25.04 -17.69 -10.02
CA ILE A 12 24.14 -17.26 -8.91
C ILE A 12 24.98 -16.91 -7.66
N LEU A 13 25.97 -17.74 -7.31
CA LEU A 13 26.85 -17.48 -6.18
C LEU A 13 27.73 -16.23 -6.40
N CYS A 14 28.23 -16.00 -7.62
CA CYS A 14 28.97 -14.78 -7.96
C CYS A 14 28.10 -13.54 -7.92
N CYS A 15 26.89 -13.60 -8.49
CA CYS A 15 25.95 -12.46 -8.46
C CYS A 15 25.50 -12.14 -7.04
N THR A 16 25.18 -13.15 -6.23
CA THR A 16 24.79 -12.95 -4.83
C THR A 16 25.96 -12.49 -3.95
N GLY A 17 27.16 -12.99 -4.18
CA GLY A 17 28.39 -12.52 -3.53
C GLY A 17 28.69 -11.04 -3.85
N GLY A 18 28.50 -10.63 -5.10
CA GLY A 18 28.64 -9.24 -5.54
C GLY A 18 27.62 -8.30 -4.87
N VAL A 19 26.37 -8.72 -4.80
CA VAL A 19 25.30 -7.95 -4.13
C VAL A 19 25.56 -7.85 -2.63
N LEU A 20 25.96 -8.94 -1.97
CA LEU A 20 26.33 -8.95 -0.55
C LEU A 20 27.51 -8.01 -0.27
N HIS A 21 28.54 -8.02 -1.11
CA HIS A 21 29.71 -7.17 -0.94
C HIS A 21 29.38 -5.68 -1.14
N LEU A 22 28.54 -5.36 -2.12
CA LEU A 22 28.06 -3.98 -2.36
C LEU A 22 27.16 -3.47 -1.23
N GLN A 23 26.30 -4.31 -0.69
CA GLN A 23 25.43 -3.93 0.43
C GLN A 23 26.23 -3.82 1.74
N ALA A 24 27.18 -4.72 2.02
CA ALA A 24 28.05 -4.62 3.18
C ALA A 24 28.95 -3.36 3.12
N ARG A 25 29.44 -2.98 1.94
CA ARG A 25 30.13 -1.69 1.74
C ARG A 25 29.23 -0.49 2.02
N ARG A 26 28.02 -0.47 1.42
CA ARG A 26 27.04 0.61 1.65
C ARG A 26 26.67 0.73 3.13
N GLU A 27 26.47 -0.38 3.82
CA GLU A 27 26.15 -0.40 5.24
C GLU A 27 27.33 0.09 6.11
N LYS A 28 28.58 -0.26 5.74
CA LYS A 28 29.81 0.20 6.43
C LYS A 28 30.06 1.70 6.19
N ASP A 29 29.88 2.17 4.95
CA ASP A 29 30.05 3.58 4.62
C ASP A 29 28.97 4.43 5.29
N ARG A 30 27.75 3.88 5.39
CA ARG A 30 26.63 4.50 6.08
C ARG A 30 26.87 4.59 7.60
N ARG A 31 27.30 3.52 8.26
CA ARG A 31 27.66 3.56 9.71
C ARG A 31 28.79 4.55 10.01
N ARG A 32 29.72 4.73 9.06
CA ARG A 32 30.76 5.77 9.17
C ARG A 32 30.20 7.19 9.00
N SER A 33 29.24 7.37 8.06
CA SER A 33 28.54 8.63 7.87
C SER A 33 27.66 8.98 9.09
N ASP A 34 26.93 7.99 9.61
CA ASP A 34 26.05 8.15 10.78
C ASP A 34 26.86 8.48 12.05
N ALA A 35 28.00 7.82 12.27
CA ALA A 35 28.90 8.10 13.39
C ALA A 35 29.58 9.50 13.28
N ALA A 36 29.88 9.94 12.06
CA ALA A 36 30.40 11.29 11.82
C ALA A 36 29.32 12.38 12.02
N ALA A 37 28.05 12.07 11.67
CA ALA A 37 26.91 12.95 11.90
C ALA A 37 26.52 13.03 13.38
N GLU A 38 26.62 11.94 14.13
CA GLU A 38 26.42 11.91 15.59
C GLU A 38 27.47 12.75 16.33
N ALA A 39 28.71 12.73 15.86
CA ALA A 39 29.80 13.53 16.45
C ALA A 39 29.70 15.05 16.16
N ALA A 40 28.93 15.44 15.12
CA ALA A 40 28.81 16.83 14.66
C ALA A 40 27.55 17.57 15.17
N ALA A 41 26.58 16.91 15.81
CA ALA A 41 25.30 17.53 16.08
C ALA A 41 24.80 17.38 17.51
N GLY A 42 24.99 18.42 18.31
CA GLY A 42 24.32 18.59 19.63
C GLY A 42 22.81 18.86 19.56
N THR A 43 22.22 19.03 18.37
CA THR A 43 20.76 19.19 18.13
C THR A 43 20.43 18.75 16.71
N ALA A 44 19.76 17.59 16.56
CA ALA A 44 19.20 17.17 15.27
C ALA A 44 18.25 18.26 14.75
N THR A 45 18.46 18.74 13.53
CA THR A 45 17.53 19.66 12.91
C THR A 45 16.15 19.00 12.78
N ARG A 46 15.07 19.78 12.74
CA ARG A 46 13.71 19.24 12.55
C ARG A 46 13.58 18.38 11.30
N LEU A 47 14.35 18.73 10.26
CA LEU A 47 14.44 17.94 9.04
C LEU A 47 15.05 16.55 9.29
N GLN A 48 16.19 16.48 9.98
CA GLN A 48 16.82 15.22 10.31
C GLN A 48 15.92 14.36 11.19
N LEU A 49 15.23 15.00 12.14
CA LEU A 49 14.24 14.31 12.97
C LEU A 49 13.11 13.71 12.12
N SER A 50 12.60 14.44 11.12
CA SER A 50 11.51 13.95 10.24
C SER A 50 11.92 12.72 9.42
N ILE A 51 13.19 12.59 9.06
CA ILE A 51 13.72 11.41 8.36
C ILE A 51 13.95 10.25 9.33
N ASP A 52 14.37 10.55 10.56
CA ASP A 52 14.84 9.55 11.53
C ASP A 52 13.81 9.15 12.59
N LEU A 53 12.56 9.65 12.54
CA LEU A 53 11.54 9.34 13.55
C LEU A 53 11.41 7.84 13.78
N LEU A 54 11.19 7.07 12.71
CA LEU A 54 11.08 5.62 12.81
C LEU A 54 12.40 4.96 13.20
N ARG A 55 13.54 5.43 12.66
CA ARG A 55 14.85 4.86 12.99
C ARG A 55 15.20 5.00 14.48
N ARG A 56 14.75 6.08 15.12
CA ARG A 56 14.95 6.29 16.57
C ARG A 56 14.03 5.40 17.40
N ALA A 57 12.79 5.21 16.97
CA ALA A 57 11.83 4.37 17.68
C ALA A 57 12.08 2.87 17.42
N HIS A 58 12.29 2.49 16.16
CA HIS A 58 12.37 1.10 15.69
C HIS A 58 13.41 0.94 14.57
N PRO A 59 14.72 0.93 14.86
CA PRO A 59 15.78 0.93 13.85
C PRO A 59 15.78 -0.29 12.92
N ASP A 60 15.24 -1.41 13.38
CA ASP A 60 15.09 -2.66 12.63
C ASP A 60 13.91 -2.65 11.64
N GLN A 61 13.01 -1.66 11.72
CA GLN A 61 11.80 -1.56 10.91
C GLN A 61 11.87 -0.51 9.79
N VAL A 62 13.02 0.11 9.56
CA VAL A 62 13.21 1.12 8.51
C VAL A 62 13.52 0.47 7.18
N ALA A 63 12.85 0.88 6.10
CA ALA A 63 12.98 0.31 4.76
C ALA A 63 14.19 0.86 3.94
N ASP A 64 15.18 1.41 4.60
CA ASP A 64 16.39 1.97 3.97
C ASP A 64 17.31 0.94 3.31
N THR A 65 17.13 -0.33 3.62
CA THR A 65 17.75 -1.48 2.95
C THR A 65 16.68 -2.47 2.53
N THR A 66 16.79 -3.07 1.35
CA THR A 66 15.78 -4.01 0.84
C THR A 66 15.85 -5.35 1.57
N PHE A 67 17.05 -5.94 1.63
CA PHE A 67 17.29 -7.23 2.26
C PHE A 67 18.25 -7.09 3.42
N SER A 68 17.97 -7.77 4.52
CA SER A 68 18.93 -7.98 5.59
C SER A 68 19.95 -9.06 5.18
N VAL A 69 21.10 -9.08 5.86
CA VAL A 69 22.13 -10.12 5.65
C VAL A 69 21.54 -11.51 5.88
N GLY A 70 20.72 -11.70 6.92
CA GLY A 70 20.08 -12.98 7.20
C GLY A 70 19.12 -13.42 6.10
N GLN A 71 18.35 -12.50 5.51
CA GLN A 71 17.47 -12.82 4.38
C GLN A 71 18.26 -13.22 3.14
N LEU A 72 19.36 -12.53 2.85
CA LEU A 72 20.24 -12.91 1.75
C LEU A 72 20.87 -14.30 1.96
N GLN A 73 21.28 -14.60 3.19
CA GLN A 73 21.76 -15.94 3.54
C GLN A 73 20.70 -17.01 3.31
N VAL A 74 19.45 -16.76 3.74
CA VAL A 74 18.33 -17.69 3.50
C VAL A 74 18.07 -17.88 2.00
N LEU A 75 18.11 -16.80 1.20
CA LEU A 75 17.95 -16.89 -0.25
C LEU A 75 19.09 -17.69 -0.92
N ILE A 76 20.33 -17.47 -0.50
CA ILE A 76 21.49 -18.20 -1.02
C ILE A 76 21.41 -19.69 -0.65
N ILE A 77 21.15 -20.00 0.62
CA ILE A 77 21.03 -21.38 1.10
C ILE A 77 19.87 -22.07 0.39
N GLY A 78 18.71 -21.44 0.32
CA GLY A 78 17.54 -21.96 -0.38
C GLY A 78 17.79 -22.21 -1.85
N GLY A 79 18.42 -21.24 -2.55
CA GLY A 79 18.82 -21.40 -3.95
C GLY A 79 19.81 -22.53 -4.16
N THR A 80 20.80 -22.67 -3.28
CA THR A 80 21.77 -23.77 -3.31
C THR A 80 21.08 -25.13 -3.11
N ILE A 81 20.18 -25.23 -2.15
CA ILE A 81 19.40 -26.45 -1.90
C ILE A 81 18.58 -26.83 -3.14
N ILE A 82 17.85 -25.86 -3.72
CA ILE A 82 17.08 -26.08 -4.96
C ILE A 82 17.99 -26.55 -6.10
N ALA A 83 19.16 -25.93 -6.27
CA ALA A 83 20.12 -26.32 -7.30
C ALA A 83 20.65 -27.75 -7.10
N LEU A 84 20.95 -28.15 -5.85
CA LEU A 84 21.35 -29.51 -5.52
C LEU A 84 20.23 -30.52 -5.83
N PHE A 85 18.98 -30.19 -5.48
CA PHE A 85 17.85 -31.05 -5.82
C PHE A 85 17.62 -31.16 -7.33
N LEU A 86 17.83 -30.06 -8.10
CA LEU A 86 17.76 -30.08 -9.56
C LEU A 86 18.84 -31.01 -10.18
N VAL A 87 20.03 -31.05 -9.59
CA VAL A 87 21.08 -31.98 -10.02
C VAL A 87 20.68 -33.42 -9.70
N ALA A 88 20.09 -33.68 -8.54
CA ALA A 88 19.66 -35.01 -8.11
C ALA A 88 18.47 -35.53 -8.92
N SER A 89 17.45 -34.72 -9.11
CA SER A 89 16.25 -35.07 -9.87
C SER A 89 15.50 -33.79 -10.31
N VAL A 90 15.63 -33.42 -11.57
CA VAL A 90 14.90 -32.29 -12.18
C VAL A 90 13.40 -32.48 -12.03
N HIS A 91 12.90 -33.69 -12.33
CA HIS A 91 11.48 -34.02 -12.30
C HIS A 91 10.88 -33.82 -10.88
N LEU A 92 11.48 -34.44 -9.86
CA LEU A 92 11.01 -34.35 -8.48
C LEU A 92 11.08 -32.88 -7.97
N THR A 93 12.14 -32.16 -8.28
CA THR A 93 12.31 -30.77 -7.84
C THR A 93 11.25 -29.87 -8.44
N ILE A 94 11.01 -29.95 -9.74
CA ILE A 94 9.96 -29.16 -10.41
C ILE A 94 8.59 -29.53 -9.86
N MET A 95 8.31 -30.81 -9.65
CA MET A 95 7.05 -31.27 -9.07
C MET A 95 6.80 -30.65 -7.68
N VAL A 96 7.81 -30.67 -6.79
CA VAL A 96 7.71 -30.11 -5.45
C VAL A 96 7.53 -28.59 -5.49
N LEU A 97 8.30 -27.89 -6.32
CA LEU A 97 8.21 -26.43 -6.47
C LEU A 97 6.83 -26.01 -7.02
N VAL A 98 6.37 -26.65 -8.08
CA VAL A 98 5.05 -26.38 -8.68
C VAL A 98 3.94 -26.69 -7.67
N GLY A 99 4.04 -27.82 -6.96
CA GLY A 99 3.09 -28.20 -5.91
C GLY A 99 3.05 -27.15 -4.79
N ALA A 100 4.21 -26.69 -4.32
CA ALA A 100 4.29 -25.63 -3.29
C ALA A 100 3.67 -24.30 -3.77
N VAL A 101 3.92 -23.90 -5.02
CA VAL A 101 3.33 -22.71 -5.63
C VAL A 101 1.82 -22.84 -5.74
N ILE A 102 1.30 -24.00 -6.16
CA ILE A 102 -0.15 -24.27 -6.23
C ILE A 102 -0.78 -24.17 -4.84
N LEU A 103 -0.19 -24.78 -3.82
CA LEU A 103 -0.70 -24.73 -2.46
C LEU A 103 -0.72 -23.29 -1.91
N LEU A 104 0.33 -22.53 -2.15
CA LEU A 104 0.43 -21.14 -1.74
C LEU A 104 -0.61 -20.26 -2.46
N TYR A 105 -0.82 -20.50 -3.75
CA TYR A 105 -1.86 -19.85 -4.54
C TYR A 105 -3.26 -20.15 -3.96
N LEU A 106 -3.58 -21.40 -3.72
CA LEU A 106 -4.87 -21.81 -3.17
C LEU A 106 -5.10 -21.25 -1.75
N ALA A 107 -4.06 -21.25 -0.91
CA ALA A 107 -4.12 -20.66 0.43
C ALA A 107 -4.42 -19.15 0.36
N SER A 108 -3.73 -18.42 -0.51
CA SER A 108 -3.96 -16.98 -0.71
C SER A 108 -5.35 -16.69 -1.26
N LEU A 109 -5.83 -17.51 -2.19
CA LEU A 109 -7.18 -17.41 -2.75
C LEU A 109 -8.27 -17.68 -1.69
N ALA A 110 -8.07 -18.71 -0.85
CA ALA A 110 -8.98 -19.06 0.24
C ALA A 110 -9.05 -17.95 1.29
N VAL A 111 -7.90 -17.33 1.63
CA VAL A 111 -7.85 -16.17 2.53
C VAL A 111 -8.62 -15.00 1.92
N ARG A 112 -8.40 -14.66 0.65
CA ARG A 112 -9.13 -13.57 -0.02
C ARG A 112 -10.64 -13.80 -0.05
N LEU A 113 -11.06 -15.01 -0.42
CA LEU A 113 -12.48 -15.37 -0.44
C LEU A 113 -13.11 -15.30 0.96
N ARG A 114 -12.37 -15.74 1.99
CA ARG A 114 -12.82 -15.63 3.38
C ARG A 114 -12.95 -14.17 3.84
N LEU A 115 -11.94 -13.33 3.55
CA LEU A 115 -11.99 -11.89 3.86
C LEU A 115 -13.17 -11.23 3.16
N PHE A 116 -13.34 -11.48 1.87
CA PHE A 116 -14.45 -10.97 1.09
C PHE A 116 -15.81 -11.35 1.71
N ARG A 117 -16.01 -12.63 2.02
CA ARG A 117 -17.26 -13.10 2.65
C ARG A 117 -17.52 -12.46 3.99
N LEU A 118 -16.50 -12.31 4.83
CA LEU A 118 -16.63 -11.67 6.13
C LEU A 118 -16.92 -10.16 6.00
N GLY A 119 -16.43 -9.52 4.96
CA GLY A 119 -16.69 -8.10 4.71
C GLY A 119 -18.05 -7.80 4.07
N LEU A 120 -18.74 -8.81 3.51
CA LEU A 120 -20.09 -8.61 2.96
C LEU A 120 -21.11 -8.16 4.02
N ASP A 121 -20.92 -8.58 5.25
CA ASP A 121 -21.77 -8.18 6.38
C ASP A 121 -21.28 -6.86 6.97
N GLN A 122 -21.49 -5.78 6.46
CA GLN A 122 -21.03 -4.42 6.78
C GLN A 122 -20.88 -4.04 8.29
N ASP A 123 -21.15 -4.97 9.23
CA ASP A 123 -21.05 -4.75 10.69
C ASP A 123 -19.65 -4.42 11.21
N ALA A 124 -18.61 -4.67 10.40
CA ALA A 124 -17.23 -4.30 10.73
C ALA A 124 -16.92 -2.84 10.33
N LEU A 125 -17.78 -2.20 9.56
CA LEU A 125 -17.70 -0.78 9.24
C LEU A 125 -18.35 0.02 10.36
N VAL A 126 -17.67 1.07 10.81
CA VAL A 126 -18.26 2.01 11.75
C VAL A 126 -19.12 3.00 10.95
N GLN A 127 -20.42 2.92 11.16
CA GLN A 127 -21.40 3.76 10.49
C GLN A 127 -21.89 4.86 11.43
N ILE A 128 -21.79 6.12 10.99
CA ILE A 128 -22.33 7.29 11.67
C ILE A 128 -23.12 8.07 10.63
N ASP A 129 -24.42 8.18 10.84
CA ASP A 129 -25.26 8.98 9.97
C ASP A 129 -24.98 10.48 10.12
N ASP A 130 -25.26 11.24 9.08
CA ASP A 130 -24.95 12.68 9.00
C ASP A 130 -25.67 13.49 10.06
N ARG A 131 -26.92 13.12 10.40
CA ARG A 131 -27.71 13.82 11.41
C ARG A 131 -27.07 13.66 12.79
N THR A 132 -26.64 12.45 13.13
CA THR A 132 -25.91 12.15 14.37
C THR A 132 -24.58 12.89 14.41
N ALA A 133 -23.84 12.90 13.30
CA ALA A 133 -22.57 13.62 13.21
C ALA A 133 -22.73 15.13 13.42
N ARG A 134 -23.75 15.77 12.82
CA ARG A 134 -24.03 17.20 13.00
C ARG A 134 -24.60 17.53 14.39
N ALA A 135 -25.33 16.60 15.01
CA ALA A 135 -25.86 16.78 16.36
C ALA A 135 -24.81 16.63 17.48
N PHE A 136 -23.61 16.09 17.15
CA PHE A 136 -22.56 15.93 18.15
C PHE A 136 -22.01 17.30 18.58
N PRO A 137 -21.93 17.59 19.91
CA PRO A 137 -21.55 18.91 20.39
C PRO A 137 -20.12 19.31 19.99
N ASP A 138 -19.96 20.51 19.42
CA ASP A 138 -18.64 21.03 19.03
C ASP A 138 -17.66 21.13 20.21
N SER A 139 -18.17 21.36 21.43
CA SER A 139 -17.36 21.40 22.65
C SER A 139 -16.64 20.08 22.94
N ARG A 140 -17.21 18.94 22.53
CA ARG A 140 -16.64 17.59 22.72
C ARG A 140 -15.70 17.17 21.61
N LEU A 141 -15.67 17.87 20.48
CA LEU A 141 -14.74 17.57 19.39
C LEU A 141 -13.30 17.90 19.80
N PRO A 142 -12.32 16.99 19.56
CA PRO A 142 -10.91 17.26 19.81
C PRO A 142 -10.33 18.27 18.82
N THR A 143 -9.12 18.74 19.05
CA THR A 143 -8.36 19.49 18.06
C THR A 143 -7.86 18.57 16.95
N TYR A 144 -7.88 19.06 15.70
CA TYR A 144 -7.52 18.30 14.52
C TYR A 144 -6.44 19.00 13.70
N THR A 145 -5.40 18.27 13.30
CA THR A 145 -4.46 18.71 12.27
C THR A 145 -4.66 17.84 11.01
N VAL A 146 -4.88 18.49 9.88
CA VAL A 146 -4.92 17.87 8.55
C VAL A 146 -3.58 18.12 7.85
N LEU A 147 -2.91 17.06 7.44
CA LEU A 147 -1.64 17.10 6.72
C LEU A 147 -1.89 16.84 5.24
N VAL A 148 -1.50 17.77 4.38
CA VAL A 148 -1.67 17.67 2.92
C VAL A 148 -0.34 17.87 2.23
N PRO A 149 0.39 16.80 1.90
CA PRO A 149 1.63 16.89 1.15
C PRO A 149 1.34 17.09 -0.35
N ALA A 150 2.09 17.97 -1.00
CA ALA A 150 2.04 18.16 -2.45
C ALA A 150 3.41 18.51 -3.02
N TYR A 151 3.69 18.07 -4.25
CA TYR A 151 4.93 18.36 -4.96
C TYR A 151 4.73 18.33 -6.47
N GLY A 152 5.03 19.46 -7.17
CA GLY A 152 4.93 19.60 -8.60
C GLY A 152 3.51 19.44 -9.14
N GLU A 153 2.51 20.02 -8.45
CA GLU A 153 1.09 19.92 -8.74
C GLU A 153 0.37 21.28 -8.54
N PRO A 154 0.82 22.36 -9.20
CA PRO A 154 0.24 23.69 -8.98
C PRO A 154 -1.24 23.79 -9.37
N GLU A 155 -1.70 22.98 -10.33
CA GLU A 155 -3.05 23.01 -10.89
C GLU A 155 -4.14 22.48 -9.94
N VAL A 156 -3.79 21.65 -8.95
CA VAL A 156 -4.79 21.04 -8.06
C VAL A 156 -5.25 21.95 -6.93
N PHE A 157 -4.49 23.01 -6.58
CA PHE A 157 -4.70 23.80 -5.36
C PHE A 157 -6.01 24.56 -5.31
N GLY A 158 -6.56 25.00 -6.44
CA GLY A 158 -7.86 25.65 -6.47
C GLY A 158 -8.97 24.75 -5.90
N ARG A 159 -9.07 23.53 -6.45
CA ARG A 159 -10.06 22.53 -6.03
C ARG A 159 -9.77 21.98 -4.63
N LEU A 160 -8.49 21.72 -4.33
CA LEU A 160 -8.09 21.23 -3.01
C LEU A 160 -8.58 22.14 -1.88
N VAL A 161 -8.30 23.44 -1.99
CA VAL A 161 -8.69 24.42 -0.95
C VAL A 161 -10.22 24.50 -0.84
N GLU A 162 -10.95 24.44 -1.94
CA GLU A 162 -12.43 24.38 -1.93
C GLU A 162 -12.95 23.14 -1.21
N ASN A 163 -12.42 21.95 -1.52
CA ASN A 163 -12.80 20.69 -0.90
C ASN A 163 -12.51 20.68 0.62
N LEU A 164 -11.36 21.21 1.04
CA LEU A 164 -11.00 21.27 2.45
C LEU A 164 -11.80 22.35 3.21
N ARG A 165 -12.20 23.42 2.53
CA ARG A 165 -13.13 24.42 3.10
C ARG A 165 -14.53 23.86 3.33
N ALA A 166 -14.94 22.86 2.55
CA ALA A 166 -16.23 22.19 2.71
C ALA A 166 -16.32 21.30 3.96
N LEU A 167 -15.19 21.00 4.63
CA LEU A 167 -15.16 20.20 5.84
C LEU A 167 -15.94 20.88 6.97
N GLU A 168 -16.96 20.19 7.50
CA GLU A 168 -17.82 20.63 8.61
C GLU A 168 -17.13 20.34 9.96
N TYR A 169 -16.16 21.18 10.35
CA TYR A 169 -15.46 21.11 11.63
C TYR A 169 -15.26 22.51 12.23
N PRO A 170 -15.29 22.70 13.58
CA PRO A 170 -15.06 24.00 14.19
C PRO A 170 -13.70 24.57 13.81
N ARG A 171 -13.67 25.77 13.22
CA ARG A 171 -12.44 26.34 12.64
C ARG A 171 -11.36 26.60 13.68
N GLU A 172 -11.74 26.95 14.90
CA GLU A 172 -10.83 27.14 16.02
C GLU A 172 -10.17 25.84 16.52
N LYS A 173 -10.72 24.68 16.12
CA LYS A 173 -10.20 23.34 16.43
C LYS A 173 -9.55 22.64 15.23
N LEU A 174 -9.50 23.28 14.08
CA LEU A 174 -8.98 22.73 12.83
C LEU A 174 -7.71 23.47 12.39
N GLU A 175 -6.64 22.73 12.15
CA GLU A 175 -5.39 23.20 11.58
C GLU A 175 -5.13 22.43 10.28
N ILE A 176 -5.04 23.12 9.14
CA ILE A 176 -4.74 22.49 7.84
C ILE A 176 -3.34 22.93 7.41
N MET A 177 -2.45 21.95 7.24
CA MET A 177 -1.05 22.15 6.84
C MET A 177 -0.82 21.66 5.42
N LEU A 178 -0.55 22.59 4.50
CA LEU A 178 -0.08 22.29 3.15
C LEU A 178 1.44 22.12 3.21
N LEU A 179 1.91 20.87 3.01
CA LEU A 179 3.32 20.50 3.15
C LEU A 179 3.98 20.50 1.77
N LEU A 180 4.77 21.54 1.47
CA LEU A 180 5.35 21.78 0.15
C LEU A 180 6.88 21.73 0.22
N GLU A 181 7.53 21.06 -0.73
CA GLU A 181 8.99 21.09 -0.82
C GLU A 181 9.49 22.51 -1.13
N ALA A 182 10.49 22.98 -0.39
CA ALA A 182 10.93 24.38 -0.42
C ALA A 182 11.50 24.85 -1.76
N ASP A 183 11.89 23.91 -2.63
CA ASP A 183 12.40 24.17 -3.97
C ASP A 183 11.31 24.16 -5.08
N ASP A 184 10.06 23.83 -4.74
CA ASP A 184 8.92 23.81 -5.66
C ASP A 184 8.19 25.17 -5.66
N THR A 185 8.79 26.16 -6.30
CA THR A 185 8.29 27.56 -6.31
C THR A 185 6.94 27.73 -6.98
N GLU A 186 6.63 26.90 -8.00
CA GLU A 186 5.36 26.98 -8.74
C GLU A 186 4.20 26.50 -7.87
N THR A 187 4.35 25.32 -7.26
CA THR A 187 3.35 24.78 -6.33
C THR A 187 3.15 25.67 -5.11
N ILE A 188 4.23 26.23 -4.55
CA ILE A 188 4.16 27.17 -3.42
C ILE A 188 3.37 28.43 -3.80
N SER A 189 3.62 28.99 -4.98
CA SER A 189 2.91 30.18 -5.47
C SER A 189 1.42 29.88 -5.66
N ALA A 190 1.06 28.76 -6.29
CA ALA A 190 -0.31 28.33 -6.49
C ALA A 190 -1.04 28.10 -5.15
N ALA A 191 -0.40 27.42 -4.20
CA ALA A 191 -0.95 27.18 -2.88
C ALA A 191 -1.25 28.49 -2.13
N ARG A 192 -0.29 29.41 -2.07
CA ARG A 192 -0.47 30.72 -1.43
C ARG A 192 -1.61 31.54 -2.05
N LYS A 193 -1.70 31.52 -3.39
CA LYS A 193 -2.78 32.18 -4.11
C LYS A 193 -4.15 31.56 -3.80
N ALA A 194 -4.25 30.23 -3.72
CA ALA A 194 -5.49 29.53 -3.45
C ALA A 194 -5.96 29.70 -1.99
N VAL A 195 -5.04 29.70 -1.03
CA VAL A 195 -5.33 29.88 0.40
C VAL A 195 -5.76 31.32 0.69
N GLY A 196 -5.08 32.34 0.11
CA GLY A 196 -5.35 33.74 0.43
C GLY A 196 -5.12 34.04 1.92
N ASP A 197 -6.05 34.81 2.54
CA ASP A 197 -5.96 35.23 3.96
C ASP A 197 -6.73 34.31 4.93
N VAL A 198 -6.96 33.04 4.58
CA VAL A 198 -7.73 32.10 5.40
C VAL A 198 -6.87 31.57 6.55
N LEU A 199 -7.31 31.81 7.79
CA LEU A 199 -6.52 31.62 9.02
C LEU A 199 -6.29 30.14 9.41
N ASP A 200 -7.14 29.21 9.00
CA ASP A 200 -7.05 27.79 9.33
C ASP A 200 -6.08 27.01 8.42
N PHE A 201 -5.59 27.64 7.34
CA PHE A 201 -4.56 27.07 6.45
C PHE A 201 -3.16 27.60 6.76
N SER A 202 -2.19 26.72 6.75
CA SER A 202 -0.78 27.07 6.86
C SER A 202 0.05 26.41 5.75
N VAL A 203 0.85 27.20 5.04
CA VAL A 203 1.83 26.69 4.07
C VAL A 203 3.13 26.38 4.81
N VAL A 204 3.47 25.11 4.92
CA VAL A 204 4.67 24.62 5.59
C VAL A 204 5.70 24.22 4.54
N LEU A 205 6.80 24.97 4.48
CA LEU A 205 7.90 24.65 3.58
C LEU A 205 8.78 23.55 4.19
N VAL A 206 8.83 22.42 3.51
CA VAL A 206 9.66 21.26 3.86
C VAL A 206 11.03 21.44 3.19
N PRO A 207 12.14 21.50 3.93
CA PRO A 207 13.46 21.67 3.33
C PRO A 207 13.79 20.54 2.37
N ALA A 208 14.35 20.88 1.20
CA ALA A 208 14.74 19.92 0.19
C ALA A 208 15.88 19.03 0.72
N ALA A 209 15.65 17.74 0.81
CA ALA A 209 16.63 16.74 1.25
C ALA A 209 16.20 15.33 0.79
N GLU A 210 17.19 14.44 0.65
CA GLU A 210 16.91 13.03 0.43
C GLU A 210 16.56 12.31 1.75
N PRO A 211 15.61 11.34 1.71
CA PRO A 211 14.81 10.96 0.56
C PRO A 211 13.71 12.01 0.24
N ARG A 212 13.46 12.27 -1.05
CA ARG A 212 12.33 13.12 -1.48
C ARG A 212 11.06 12.28 -1.56
N THR A 213 10.35 12.18 -0.46
CA THR A 213 9.19 11.29 -0.33
C THR A 213 8.05 11.96 0.43
N LYS A 214 6.83 11.54 0.14
CA LYS A 214 5.61 11.94 0.87
C LYS A 214 5.75 11.73 2.39
N PRO A 215 6.21 10.55 2.89
CA PRO A 215 6.35 10.31 4.33
C PRO A 215 7.34 11.26 5.02
N LYS A 216 8.44 11.69 4.37
CA LYS A 216 9.31 12.74 4.94
C LYS A 216 8.55 14.05 5.18
N ALA A 217 7.75 14.48 4.18
CA ALA A 217 6.95 15.69 4.31
C ALA A 217 5.88 15.55 5.41
N LEU A 218 5.18 14.41 5.47
CA LEU A 218 4.22 14.11 6.53
C LEU A 218 4.85 14.15 7.92
N ASN A 219 6.02 13.54 8.10
CA ASN A 219 6.76 13.57 9.38
C ASN A 219 7.17 14.99 9.76
N TYR A 220 7.61 15.80 8.79
CA TYR A 220 7.98 17.19 9.03
C TYR A 220 6.78 18.03 9.49
N GLY A 221 5.60 17.81 8.89
CA GLY A 221 4.33 18.39 9.31
C GLY A 221 3.90 17.90 10.68
N LEU A 222 3.98 16.60 10.95
CA LEU A 222 3.60 15.97 12.22
C LEU A 222 4.36 16.54 13.43
N ILE A 223 5.65 16.83 13.27
CA ILE A 223 6.46 17.45 14.33
C ILE A 223 5.93 18.85 14.70
N LYS A 224 5.27 19.54 13.76
CA LYS A 224 4.66 20.87 13.96
C LYS A 224 3.18 20.79 14.36
N ALA A 225 2.51 19.68 14.09
CA ALA A 225 1.11 19.49 14.33
C ALA A 225 0.72 19.67 15.79
N ARG A 226 -0.40 20.36 16.06
CA ARG A 226 -0.92 20.67 17.40
C ARG A 226 -2.17 19.91 17.75
N GLY A 227 -2.86 19.33 16.74
CA GLY A 227 -4.09 18.59 16.95
C GLY A 227 -3.90 17.33 17.80
N ASP A 228 -4.93 16.98 18.58
CA ASP A 228 -4.99 15.70 19.29
C ASP A 228 -5.14 14.54 18.30
N LEU A 229 -5.86 14.81 17.21
CA LEU A 229 -6.00 13.92 16.07
C LEU A 229 -5.27 14.47 14.85
N VAL A 230 -4.80 13.57 14.00
CA VAL A 230 -4.14 13.88 12.73
C VAL A 230 -4.82 13.13 11.60
N ALA A 231 -5.16 13.83 10.53
CA ALA A 231 -5.59 13.22 9.28
C ALA A 231 -4.58 13.50 8.15
N VAL A 232 -4.54 12.61 7.16
CA VAL A 232 -3.79 12.80 5.92
C VAL A 232 -4.78 12.86 4.76
N TYR A 233 -4.63 13.86 3.89
CA TYR A 233 -5.30 13.92 2.59
C TYR A 233 -4.28 14.20 1.50
N ASP A 234 -4.48 13.60 0.32
CA ASP A 234 -3.70 13.91 -0.87
C ASP A 234 -4.23 15.17 -1.57
N ALA A 235 -3.43 15.74 -2.45
CA ALA A 235 -3.75 17.05 -3.06
C ALA A 235 -4.98 17.01 -3.99
N GLU A 236 -5.35 15.84 -4.50
CA GLU A 236 -6.54 15.61 -5.35
C GLU A 236 -7.79 15.19 -4.59
N ASP A 237 -7.70 15.00 -3.28
CA ASP A 237 -8.77 14.42 -2.47
C ASP A 237 -10.01 15.31 -2.35
N ARG A 238 -11.17 14.64 -2.37
CA ARG A 238 -12.49 15.20 -2.06
C ARG A 238 -13.10 14.40 -0.90
N PRO A 239 -12.75 14.71 0.35
CA PRO A 239 -13.31 14.00 1.50
C PRO A 239 -14.80 14.36 1.71
N ASP A 240 -15.57 13.42 2.28
CA ASP A 240 -16.90 13.70 2.81
C ASP A 240 -16.82 14.88 3.81
N PRO A 241 -17.65 15.93 3.67
CA PRO A 241 -17.61 17.10 4.54
C PRO A 241 -17.69 16.78 6.05
N LEU A 242 -18.35 15.71 6.44
CA LEU A 242 -18.48 15.27 7.83
C LEU A 242 -17.43 14.27 8.28
N GLN A 243 -16.48 13.90 7.41
CA GLN A 243 -15.53 12.81 7.68
C GLN A 243 -14.69 13.05 8.94
N LEU A 244 -14.15 14.26 9.14
CA LEU A 244 -13.39 14.60 10.36
C LEU A 244 -14.24 14.45 11.61
N ARG A 245 -15.50 14.90 11.56
CA ARG A 245 -16.45 14.82 12.68
C ARG A 245 -16.81 13.39 13.00
N LYS A 246 -17.12 12.57 11.98
CA LYS A 246 -17.40 11.13 12.12
C LYS A 246 -16.19 10.40 12.72
N ALA A 247 -14.98 10.63 12.19
CA ALA A 247 -13.75 10.02 12.70
C ALA A 247 -13.43 10.43 14.14
N ALA A 248 -13.62 11.71 14.49
CA ALA A 248 -13.45 12.22 15.85
C ALA A 248 -14.40 11.55 16.84
N MET A 249 -15.67 11.37 16.47
CA MET A 249 -16.66 10.66 17.29
C MET A 249 -16.25 9.21 17.54
N VAL A 250 -15.84 8.49 16.46
CA VAL A 250 -15.37 7.10 16.60
C VAL A 250 -14.19 7.01 17.56
N LEU A 251 -13.19 7.88 17.38
CA LEU A 251 -12.00 7.87 18.24
C LEU A 251 -12.29 8.35 19.67
N ALA A 252 -13.28 9.22 19.89
CA ALA A 252 -13.67 9.64 21.24
C ALA A 252 -14.31 8.52 22.05
N ASP A 253 -15.16 7.71 21.41
CA ASP A 253 -15.93 6.63 22.07
C ASP A 253 -15.19 5.27 22.01
N ALA A 254 -14.19 5.11 21.13
CA ALA A 254 -13.43 3.88 21.01
C ALA A 254 -12.47 3.66 22.18
N PRO A 255 -12.21 2.38 22.56
CA PRO A 255 -11.14 2.05 23.49
C PRO A 255 -9.79 2.63 23.08
N ALA A 256 -8.92 2.87 24.06
CA ALA A 256 -7.62 3.52 23.82
C ALA A 256 -6.69 2.75 22.86
N ASP A 257 -6.90 1.45 22.70
CA ASP A 257 -6.17 0.61 21.75
C ASP A 257 -6.60 0.81 20.28
N VAL A 258 -7.73 1.51 20.01
CA VAL A 258 -8.08 1.95 18.66
C VAL A 258 -7.34 3.27 18.37
N ALA A 259 -6.25 3.16 17.64
CA ALA A 259 -5.33 4.28 17.37
C ALA A 259 -5.55 4.96 16.02
N CYS A 260 -6.19 4.26 15.10
CA CYS A 260 -6.43 4.73 13.74
C CYS A 260 -7.83 4.36 13.26
N VAL A 261 -8.39 5.24 12.43
CA VAL A 261 -9.60 4.97 11.67
C VAL A 261 -9.32 5.29 10.20
N GLN A 262 -9.49 4.29 9.33
CA GLN A 262 -9.36 4.43 7.87
C GLN A 262 -10.73 4.69 7.27
N ALA A 263 -10.92 5.81 6.60
CA ALA A 263 -12.11 6.03 5.77
C ALA A 263 -11.97 5.31 4.41
N LYS A 264 -13.09 5.04 3.75
CA LYS A 264 -13.09 4.40 2.43
C LYS A 264 -12.59 5.36 1.37
N LEU A 265 -11.92 4.81 0.36
CA LEU A 265 -11.51 5.56 -0.81
C LEU A 265 -12.34 5.13 -2.03
N GLY A 266 -12.58 6.08 -2.92
CA GLY A 266 -13.30 5.88 -4.17
C GLY A 266 -12.84 6.88 -5.23
N PHE A 267 -13.49 6.91 -6.38
CA PHE A 267 -13.08 7.77 -7.48
C PHE A 267 -14.24 8.65 -7.96
N PHE A 268 -13.92 9.92 -8.31
CA PHE A 268 -14.92 10.84 -8.88
C PHE A 268 -15.07 10.67 -10.41
N ASN A 269 -14.12 10.00 -11.09
CA ASN A 269 -14.15 9.72 -12.53
C ASN A 269 -14.30 8.20 -12.86
N PRO A 270 -15.18 7.43 -12.20
CA PRO A 270 -15.23 5.96 -12.30
C PRO A 270 -15.57 5.46 -13.70
N ASN A 271 -16.24 6.26 -14.51
CA ASN A 271 -16.79 5.87 -15.80
C ASN A 271 -16.00 6.40 -17.02
N GLN A 272 -14.85 7.07 -16.82
CA GLN A 272 -14.09 7.72 -17.87
C GLN A 272 -13.62 6.72 -18.96
N ASN A 273 -13.08 5.57 -18.55
CA ASN A 273 -12.69 4.50 -19.46
C ASN A 273 -12.68 3.12 -18.77
N LEU A 274 -12.21 2.08 -19.43
CA LEU A 274 -12.18 0.73 -18.88
C LEU A 274 -11.20 0.58 -17.71
N ILE A 275 -10.08 1.30 -17.74
CA ILE A 275 -9.06 1.28 -16.67
C ILE A 275 -9.65 1.89 -15.39
N THR A 276 -10.33 3.03 -15.49
CA THR A 276 -10.96 3.68 -14.34
C THR A 276 -12.08 2.84 -13.74
N ARG A 277 -12.85 2.10 -14.58
CA ARG A 277 -13.88 1.14 -14.11
C ARG A 277 -13.26 -0.03 -13.35
N TRP A 278 -12.19 -0.62 -13.88
CA TRP A 278 -11.46 -1.69 -13.19
C TRP A 278 -10.88 -1.19 -11.87
N PHE A 279 -10.30 0.00 -11.87
CA PHE A 279 -9.73 0.60 -10.68
C PHE A 279 -10.79 0.86 -9.61
N THR A 280 -11.97 1.33 -10.02
CA THR A 280 -13.13 1.53 -9.14
C THR A 280 -13.58 0.21 -8.50
N LEU A 281 -13.66 -0.88 -9.27
CA LEU A 281 -14.01 -2.20 -8.74
C LEU A 281 -12.97 -2.72 -7.74
N ASP A 282 -11.68 -2.53 -8.04
CA ASP A 282 -10.58 -2.93 -7.16
C ASP A 282 -10.64 -2.19 -5.82
N TYR A 283 -10.90 -0.88 -5.83
CA TYR A 283 -11.05 -0.05 -4.60
C TYR A 283 -12.30 -0.40 -3.81
N ARG A 284 -13.44 -0.59 -4.49
CA ARG A 284 -14.67 -1.03 -3.81
C ARG A 284 -14.47 -2.36 -3.09
N MET A 285 -13.86 -3.32 -3.76
CA MET A 285 -13.54 -4.61 -3.15
C MET A 285 -12.55 -4.45 -1.98
N TRP A 286 -11.53 -3.59 -2.13
CA TRP A 286 -10.53 -3.37 -1.10
C TRP A 286 -11.10 -2.73 0.15
N PHE A 287 -11.71 -1.54 0.01
CA PHE A 287 -12.22 -0.75 1.13
C PHE A 287 -13.60 -1.21 1.63
N GLY A 288 -14.43 -1.75 0.74
CA GLY A 288 -15.79 -2.17 1.06
C GLY A 288 -15.89 -3.59 1.62
N GLU A 289 -15.02 -4.51 1.20
CA GLU A 289 -15.12 -5.93 1.61
C GLU A 289 -13.84 -6.47 2.27
N LEU A 290 -12.65 -6.24 1.69
CA LEU A 290 -11.43 -6.88 2.21
C LEU A 290 -10.95 -6.27 3.53
N LEU A 291 -10.92 -4.94 3.65
CA LEU A 291 -10.54 -4.29 4.91
C LEU A 291 -11.52 -4.60 6.06
N PRO A 292 -12.86 -4.53 5.88
CA PRO A 292 -13.81 -4.99 6.90
C PRO A 292 -13.61 -6.46 7.29
N GLY A 293 -13.27 -7.31 6.31
CA GLY A 293 -12.92 -8.71 6.56
C GLY A 293 -11.69 -8.86 7.46
N LEU A 294 -10.65 -8.03 7.26
CA LEU A 294 -9.46 -7.99 8.12
C LEU A 294 -9.79 -7.52 9.54
N VAL A 295 -10.65 -6.49 9.68
CA VAL A 295 -11.15 -6.03 11.00
C VAL A 295 -11.80 -7.19 11.75
N ARG A 296 -12.72 -7.93 11.10
CA ARG A 296 -13.39 -9.09 11.71
C ARG A 296 -12.43 -10.21 12.11
N LEU A 297 -11.38 -10.41 11.33
CA LEU A 297 -10.34 -11.40 11.67
C LEU A 297 -9.35 -10.88 12.71
N ARG A 298 -9.47 -9.64 13.17
CA ARG A 298 -8.49 -8.98 14.04
C ARG A 298 -7.07 -9.15 13.48
N ALA A 299 -6.90 -8.79 12.20
CA ALA A 299 -5.64 -8.87 11.48
C ALA A 299 -5.04 -7.48 11.29
N PRO A 300 -3.72 -7.36 11.04
CA PRO A 300 -3.12 -6.10 10.63
C PRO A 300 -3.81 -5.54 9.39
N ILE A 301 -4.09 -4.24 9.37
CA ILE A 301 -4.74 -3.55 8.26
C ILE A 301 -3.67 -2.75 7.52
N PRO A 302 -3.32 -3.11 6.28
CA PRO A 302 -2.53 -2.23 5.45
C PRO A 302 -3.38 -1.00 5.10
N LEU A 303 -2.98 0.17 5.61
CA LEU A 303 -3.69 1.41 5.41
C LEU A 303 -3.62 1.86 3.95
N GLY A 304 -4.58 2.66 3.50
CA GLY A 304 -4.48 3.44 2.27
C GLY A 304 -3.64 4.68 2.46
N GLY A 305 -3.19 5.31 1.37
CA GLY A 305 -2.28 6.47 1.40
C GLY A 305 -2.89 7.75 1.95
N THR A 306 -4.21 7.81 2.07
CA THR A 306 -4.97 8.99 2.49
C THR A 306 -6.16 8.61 3.35
N SER A 307 -6.85 9.62 3.90
CA SER A 307 -8.07 9.46 4.72
C SER A 307 -7.88 8.57 5.95
N ASN A 308 -6.68 8.62 6.50
CA ASN A 308 -6.32 8.00 7.77
C ASN A 308 -6.43 9.02 8.89
N HIS A 309 -7.14 8.65 9.94
CA HIS A 309 -7.35 9.49 11.12
C HIS A 309 -6.68 8.84 12.32
N PHE A 310 -5.65 9.49 12.87
CA PHE A 310 -4.79 8.94 13.92
C PHE A 310 -4.93 9.69 15.24
N ARG A 311 -4.76 8.98 16.36
CA ARG A 311 -4.35 9.62 17.61
C ARG A 311 -2.90 10.05 17.46
N ARG A 312 -2.62 11.37 17.52
CA ARG A 312 -1.29 11.92 17.30
C ARG A 312 -0.24 11.33 18.25
N THR A 313 -0.58 11.11 19.50
CA THR A 313 0.32 10.52 20.51
C THR A 313 0.79 9.12 20.10
N VAL A 314 -0.14 8.26 19.65
CA VAL A 314 0.19 6.91 19.20
C VAL A 314 0.98 6.94 17.89
N LEU A 315 0.63 7.83 16.96
CA LEU A 315 1.36 7.98 15.71
C LEU A 315 2.84 8.33 15.95
N LEU A 316 3.12 9.21 16.90
CA LEU A 316 4.50 9.55 17.31
C LEU A 316 5.19 8.38 18.02
N GLU A 317 4.48 7.66 18.90
CA GLU A 317 5.00 6.50 19.63
C GLU A 317 5.49 5.39 18.71
N VAL A 318 4.74 5.08 17.65
CA VAL A 318 5.12 4.06 16.67
C VAL A 318 6.15 4.54 15.65
N GLY A 319 6.68 5.77 15.80
CA GLY A 319 7.71 6.34 14.93
C GLY A 319 7.20 6.94 13.63
N ALA A 320 5.90 7.26 13.54
CA ALA A 320 5.25 7.90 12.40
C ALA A 320 5.46 7.13 11.08
N TRP A 321 5.65 7.81 9.94
CA TRP A 321 5.83 7.16 8.64
C TRP A 321 7.30 6.84 8.36
N ASP A 322 7.57 5.71 7.72
CA ASP A 322 8.92 5.39 7.23
C ASP A 322 9.26 6.23 6.00
N ALA A 323 10.21 7.14 6.15
CA ALA A 323 10.65 8.02 5.06
C ALA A 323 11.22 7.27 3.84
N PHE A 324 11.60 6.01 3.97
CA PHE A 324 12.24 5.20 2.93
C PHE A 324 11.30 4.17 2.30
N ASN A 325 10.09 3.96 2.86
CA ASN A 325 9.12 3.01 2.34
C ASN A 325 8.25 3.68 1.27
N VAL A 326 7.99 2.98 0.16
CA VAL A 326 7.16 3.50 -0.94
C VAL A 326 5.67 3.15 -0.79
N THR A 327 5.30 2.42 0.28
CA THR A 327 3.95 2.23 0.81
C THR A 327 4.01 2.35 2.34
N GLU A 328 4.41 3.53 2.78
CA GLU A 328 4.59 3.90 4.18
C GLU A 328 3.32 3.77 5.02
N ASP A 329 2.18 3.87 4.36
CA ASP A 329 0.83 3.70 4.87
C ASP A 329 0.54 2.25 5.26
N ALA A 330 0.75 1.31 4.34
CA ALA A 330 0.57 -0.11 4.59
C ALA A 330 1.53 -0.62 5.69
N ASP A 331 2.76 -0.15 5.69
CA ASP A 331 3.76 -0.41 6.73
C ASP A 331 3.30 0.13 8.09
N LEU A 332 2.84 1.38 8.15
CA LEU A 332 2.34 1.99 9.38
C LEU A 332 1.18 1.20 9.98
N GLY A 333 0.24 0.73 9.15
CA GLY A 333 -0.87 -0.10 9.61
C GLY A 333 -0.42 -1.41 10.28
N ILE A 334 0.62 -2.05 9.74
CA ILE A 334 1.23 -3.25 10.35
C ILE A 334 1.98 -2.88 11.64
N ARG A 335 2.72 -1.76 11.68
CA ARG A 335 3.43 -1.31 12.90
C ARG A 335 2.47 -0.95 14.04
N LEU A 336 1.35 -0.30 13.75
CA LEU A 336 0.29 -0.06 14.74
C LEU A 336 -0.17 -1.38 15.37
N TYR A 337 -0.44 -2.39 14.55
CA TYR A 337 -0.86 -3.70 15.06
C TYR A 337 0.23 -4.40 15.87
N ARG A 338 1.51 -4.32 15.45
CA ARG A 338 2.67 -4.83 16.20
C ARG A 338 2.81 -4.19 17.58
N ALA A 339 2.48 -2.91 17.68
CA ALA A 339 2.48 -2.16 18.94
C ALA A 339 1.24 -2.44 19.82
N GLY A 340 0.33 -3.33 19.38
CA GLY A 340 -0.88 -3.69 20.13
C GLY A 340 -2.09 -2.81 19.83
N TYR A 341 -1.98 -1.89 18.87
CA TYR A 341 -3.08 -1.02 18.49
C TYR A 341 -3.96 -1.63 17.39
N ARG A 342 -5.19 -1.14 17.28
CA ARG A 342 -6.17 -1.54 16.27
C ARG A 342 -6.51 -0.38 15.35
N THR A 343 -6.86 -0.73 14.12
CA THR A 343 -7.43 0.19 13.14
C THR A 343 -8.89 -0.16 12.90
N GLY A 344 -9.77 0.83 12.97
CA GLY A 344 -11.16 0.72 12.53
C GLY A 344 -11.32 1.14 11.06
N VAL A 345 -12.42 0.76 10.42
CA VAL A 345 -12.80 1.23 9.09
C VAL A 345 -14.10 2.02 9.20
N LEU A 346 -14.08 3.27 8.72
CA LEU A 346 -15.20 4.20 8.77
C LEU A 346 -16.00 4.18 7.46
N ASP A 347 -17.31 4.11 7.56
CA ASP A 347 -18.22 4.26 6.41
C ASP A 347 -18.40 5.75 6.05
N SER A 348 -17.34 6.35 5.59
CA SER A 348 -17.26 7.70 5.00
C SER A 348 -16.28 7.61 3.84
N ILE A 349 -16.52 8.31 2.75
CA ILE A 349 -15.75 8.16 1.52
C ILE A 349 -14.96 9.42 1.18
N THR A 350 -13.74 9.24 0.75
CA THR A 350 -12.95 10.25 0.05
C THR A 350 -12.85 9.87 -1.41
N LEU A 351 -13.15 10.80 -2.30
CA LEU A 351 -13.04 10.60 -3.74
C LEU A 351 -11.69 11.13 -4.23
N GLU A 352 -10.97 10.29 -4.96
CA GLU A 352 -9.69 10.55 -5.63
C GLU A 352 -9.87 10.57 -7.14
N GLU A 353 -8.82 10.88 -7.91
CA GLU A 353 -8.79 10.69 -9.36
C GLU A 353 -8.34 9.26 -9.71
N ALA A 354 -9.22 8.49 -10.37
CA ALA A 354 -8.81 7.21 -10.95
C ALA A 354 -7.88 7.46 -12.15
N ASN A 355 -6.73 6.82 -12.14
CA ASN A 355 -5.77 6.92 -13.24
C ASN A 355 -6.36 6.36 -14.54
N SER A 356 -6.50 7.22 -15.54
CA SER A 356 -7.10 6.88 -16.85
C SER A 356 -6.06 6.52 -17.92
N ASP A 357 -4.78 6.86 -17.70
CA ASP A 357 -3.67 6.51 -18.60
C ASP A 357 -3.03 5.17 -18.21
N LEU A 358 -2.83 4.30 -19.20
CA LEU A 358 -2.30 2.96 -18.98
C LEU A 358 -0.88 2.96 -18.43
N VAL A 359 -0.01 3.80 -18.97
CA VAL A 359 1.41 3.85 -18.58
C VAL A 359 1.53 4.38 -17.16
N ASN A 360 0.79 5.43 -16.86
CA ASN A 360 0.74 6.05 -15.54
C ASN A 360 0.13 5.09 -14.50
N TRP A 361 -0.91 4.34 -14.88
CA TRP A 361 -1.50 3.29 -14.05
C TRP A 361 -0.48 2.18 -13.72
N VAL A 362 0.30 1.69 -14.72
CA VAL A 362 1.35 0.69 -14.51
C VAL A 362 2.44 1.22 -13.57
N LYS A 363 2.84 2.50 -13.69
CA LYS A 363 3.78 3.14 -12.78
C LYS A 363 3.27 3.13 -11.34
N GLN A 364 2.03 3.59 -11.12
CA GLN A 364 1.40 3.65 -9.81
C GLN A 364 1.28 2.25 -9.19
N ARG A 365 0.76 1.27 -9.94
CA ARG A 365 0.55 -0.09 -9.46
C ARG A 365 1.87 -0.82 -9.19
N SER A 366 2.92 -0.61 -10.02
CA SER A 366 4.23 -1.19 -9.77
C SER A 366 4.86 -0.64 -8.48
N ARG A 367 4.68 0.65 -8.17
CA ARG A 367 5.11 1.25 -6.90
C ARG A 367 4.43 0.58 -5.71
N TRP A 368 3.11 0.32 -5.76
CA TRP A 368 2.37 -0.35 -4.70
C TRP A 368 2.85 -1.79 -4.47
N TYR A 369 3.03 -2.56 -5.54
CA TYR A 369 3.52 -3.94 -5.43
C TYR A 369 4.95 -4.00 -4.87
N LYS A 370 5.82 -3.09 -5.32
CA LYS A 370 7.16 -2.95 -4.76
C LYS A 370 7.12 -2.63 -3.26
N GLY A 371 6.28 -1.68 -2.87
CA GLY A 371 6.13 -1.28 -1.49
C GLY A 371 5.60 -2.40 -0.59
N TYR A 372 4.61 -3.16 -1.04
CA TYR A 372 4.11 -4.32 -0.30
C TYR A 372 5.18 -5.38 -0.09
N ALA A 373 5.97 -5.67 -1.13
CA ALA A 373 7.10 -6.59 -1.01
C ALA A 373 8.17 -6.04 -0.05
N GLN A 374 8.51 -4.76 -0.15
CA GLN A 374 9.46 -4.07 0.73
C GLN A 374 8.98 -4.09 2.19
N THR A 375 7.73 -3.73 2.44
CA THR A 375 7.09 -3.77 3.77
C THR A 375 7.16 -5.17 4.38
N LEU A 376 6.78 -6.20 3.62
CA LEU A 376 6.86 -7.58 4.12
C LEU A 376 8.30 -7.99 4.45
N LEU A 377 9.26 -7.66 3.58
CA LEU A 377 10.68 -7.96 3.81
C LEU A 377 11.20 -7.28 5.08
N VAL A 378 10.84 -6.03 5.32
CA VAL A 378 11.22 -5.31 6.55
C VAL A 378 10.69 -6.03 7.79
N HIS A 379 9.39 -6.37 7.83
CA HIS A 379 8.79 -7.03 8.98
C HIS A 379 9.30 -8.47 9.18
N LEU A 380 9.72 -9.15 8.11
CA LEU A 380 10.31 -10.50 8.15
C LEU A 380 11.83 -10.51 8.38
N ARG A 381 12.48 -9.38 8.69
CA ARG A 381 13.90 -9.38 9.12
C ARG A 381 14.11 -10.15 10.41
N GLN A 382 13.13 -10.09 11.32
CA GLN A 382 13.10 -10.81 12.59
C GLN A 382 11.78 -11.59 12.74
N PRO A 383 11.60 -12.70 11.99
CA PRO A 383 10.32 -13.39 11.88
C PRO A 383 9.83 -13.96 13.23
N ASP A 384 10.73 -14.39 14.09
CA ASP A 384 10.38 -14.90 15.44
C ASP A 384 9.87 -13.79 16.35
N ARG A 385 10.47 -12.61 16.29
CA ARG A 385 9.99 -11.43 17.02
C ARG A 385 8.63 -10.99 16.50
N PHE A 386 8.48 -10.88 15.17
CA PHE A 386 7.22 -10.55 14.55
C PHE A 386 6.10 -11.51 14.93
N ARG A 387 6.39 -12.83 14.92
CA ARG A 387 5.45 -13.87 15.38
C ARG A 387 5.07 -13.72 16.86
N ARG A 388 6.02 -13.37 17.73
CA ARG A 388 5.72 -13.15 19.17
C ARG A 388 4.86 -11.92 19.40
N GLU A 389 5.08 -10.86 18.63
CA GLU A 389 4.34 -9.59 18.76
C GLU A 389 2.88 -9.73 18.27
N ILE A 390 2.66 -10.36 17.11
CA ILE A 390 1.33 -10.39 16.49
C ILE A 390 0.62 -11.76 16.56
N GLY A 391 1.34 -12.83 16.89
CA GLY A 391 0.84 -14.21 16.85
C GLY A 391 0.93 -14.85 15.47
N LEU A 392 0.81 -16.17 15.41
CA LEU A 392 0.98 -16.95 14.17
C LEU A 392 -0.12 -16.66 13.14
N ARG A 393 -1.38 -16.58 13.56
CA ARG A 393 -2.50 -16.38 12.63
C ARG A 393 -2.45 -15.01 11.93
N PRO A 394 -2.28 -13.87 12.62
CA PRO A 394 -2.09 -12.57 11.94
C PRO A 394 -0.83 -12.54 11.07
N LEU A 395 0.28 -13.20 11.49
CA LEU A 395 1.48 -13.30 10.66
C LEU A 395 1.18 -13.99 9.32
N LEU A 396 0.52 -15.16 9.34
CA LEU A 396 0.16 -15.88 8.13
C LEU A 396 -0.79 -15.07 7.24
N LEU A 397 -1.78 -14.39 7.84
CA LEU A 397 -2.67 -13.49 7.11
C LEU A 397 -1.91 -12.34 6.45
N THR A 398 -0.97 -11.72 7.15
CA THR A 398 -0.12 -10.65 6.59
C THR A 398 0.74 -11.17 5.43
N CYS A 399 1.39 -12.32 5.59
CA CYS A 399 2.19 -12.93 4.52
C CYS A 399 1.34 -13.28 3.28
N LEU A 400 0.17 -13.91 3.48
CA LEU A 400 -0.70 -14.34 2.39
C LEU A 400 -1.49 -13.19 1.74
N PHE A 401 -1.73 -12.09 2.45
CA PHE A 401 -2.47 -10.95 1.93
C PHE A 401 -1.54 -9.88 1.38
N VAL A 402 -0.61 -9.36 2.17
CA VAL A 402 0.32 -8.30 1.73
C VAL A 402 1.35 -8.87 0.75
N GLY A 403 2.05 -9.94 1.12
CA GLY A 403 3.05 -10.59 0.26
C GLY A 403 2.43 -11.39 -0.88
N GLY A 404 1.28 -12.03 -0.63
CA GLY A 404 0.56 -12.79 -1.64
C GLY A 404 0.06 -11.94 -2.80
N THR A 405 -0.27 -10.67 -2.59
CA THR A 405 -0.82 -9.79 -3.63
C THR A 405 0.13 -9.60 -4.82
N PRO A 406 1.37 -9.10 -4.67
CA PRO A 406 2.30 -9.00 -5.79
C PRO A 406 2.74 -10.37 -6.33
N MET A 407 2.91 -11.36 -5.45
CA MET A 407 3.31 -12.70 -5.84
C MET A 407 2.25 -13.37 -6.74
N LEU A 408 0.97 -13.31 -6.37
CA LEU A 408 -0.12 -13.87 -7.19
C LEU A 408 -0.18 -13.22 -8.57
N ALA A 409 0.05 -11.91 -8.66
CA ALA A 409 0.07 -11.22 -9.94
C ALA A 409 1.20 -11.73 -10.86
N VAL A 410 2.42 -11.93 -10.32
CA VAL A 410 3.55 -12.52 -11.07
C VAL A 410 3.25 -13.97 -11.46
N LEU A 411 2.78 -14.79 -10.53
CA LEU A 411 2.48 -16.20 -10.79
C LEU A 411 1.35 -16.38 -11.80
N ASN A 412 0.32 -15.55 -11.73
CA ASN A 412 -0.78 -15.60 -12.70
C ASN A 412 -0.28 -15.34 -14.11
N SER A 413 0.65 -14.40 -14.32
CA SER A 413 1.29 -14.18 -15.62
C SER A 413 2.06 -15.40 -16.10
N PHE A 414 2.80 -16.02 -15.20
CA PHE A 414 3.55 -17.23 -15.52
C PHE A 414 2.61 -18.37 -15.96
N PHE A 415 1.51 -18.56 -15.23
CA PHE A 415 0.50 -19.56 -15.60
C PHE A 415 -0.16 -19.26 -16.95
N TRP A 416 -0.52 -18.01 -17.23
CA TRP A 416 -1.03 -17.62 -18.54
C TRP A 416 0.01 -17.85 -19.63
N GLY A 417 1.27 -17.55 -19.41
CA GLY A 417 2.36 -17.85 -20.34
C GLY A 417 2.47 -19.37 -20.62
N CYS A 418 2.41 -20.19 -19.58
CA CYS A 418 2.42 -21.66 -19.72
C CYS A 418 1.21 -22.17 -20.52
N VAL A 419 0.01 -21.62 -20.27
CA VAL A 419 -1.21 -21.99 -21.00
C VAL A 419 -1.10 -21.60 -22.47
N ILE A 420 -0.62 -20.41 -22.79
CA ILE A 420 -0.42 -19.95 -24.17
C ILE A 420 0.60 -20.83 -24.90
N VAL A 421 1.74 -21.11 -24.27
CA VAL A 421 2.77 -21.99 -24.84
C VAL A 421 2.22 -23.40 -25.08
N TRP A 422 1.42 -23.92 -24.15
CA TRP A 422 0.78 -25.22 -24.30
C TRP A 422 -0.22 -25.26 -25.46
N PHE A 423 -1.05 -24.23 -25.61
CA PHE A 423 -2.02 -24.15 -26.70
C PHE A 423 -1.36 -24.05 -28.09
N ILE A 424 -0.24 -23.30 -28.20
CA ILE A 424 0.43 -23.07 -29.48
C ILE A 424 1.33 -24.24 -29.86
N PHE A 425 2.14 -24.74 -28.93
CA PHE A 425 3.24 -25.65 -29.23
C PHE A 425 2.99 -27.07 -28.74
N GLN A 426 2.04 -27.33 -27.83
CA GLN A 426 1.78 -28.62 -27.19
C GLN A 426 3.04 -29.42 -26.83
N PRO A 427 4.03 -28.81 -26.17
CA PRO A 427 5.33 -29.43 -25.96
C PRO A 427 5.21 -30.67 -25.09
N HIS A 428 5.81 -31.77 -25.54
CA HIS A 428 5.87 -33.05 -24.81
C HIS A 428 6.48 -32.89 -23.41
N PHE A 429 7.39 -31.92 -23.23
CA PHE A 429 8.04 -31.58 -21.99
C PHE A 429 7.06 -31.39 -20.82
N PHE A 430 5.92 -30.74 -21.00
CA PHE A 430 4.96 -30.55 -19.92
C PHE A 430 4.36 -31.87 -19.42
N ARG A 431 4.19 -32.85 -20.31
CA ARG A 431 3.69 -34.18 -19.95
C ARG A 431 4.75 -35.03 -19.25
N GLU A 432 6.01 -34.85 -19.61
CA GLU A 432 7.13 -35.60 -19.05
C GLU A 432 7.56 -35.05 -17.70
N VAL A 433 7.50 -33.72 -17.51
CA VAL A 433 8.00 -33.04 -16.31
C VAL A 433 6.95 -32.87 -15.22
N LEU A 434 5.67 -32.73 -15.59
CA LEU A 434 4.58 -32.57 -14.63
C LEU A 434 3.77 -33.87 -14.53
N PRO A 435 3.78 -34.55 -13.35
CA PRO A 435 2.88 -35.66 -13.10
C PRO A 435 1.42 -35.27 -13.35
N THR A 436 0.63 -36.20 -13.81
CA THR A 436 -0.78 -36.02 -14.15
C THR A 436 -1.56 -35.29 -13.04
N LEU A 437 -1.31 -35.63 -11.78
CA LEU A 437 -1.96 -35.00 -10.63
C LEU A 437 -1.60 -33.49 -10.51
N THR A 438 -0.33 -33.13 -10.65
CA THR A 438 0.14 -31.74 -10.55
C THR A 438 -0.41 -30.88 -11.69
N TYR A 439 -0.48 -31.46 -12.90
CA TYR A 439 -1.08 -30.82 -14.05
C TYR A 439 -2.56 -30.51 -13.82
N PHE A 440 -3.37 -31.49 -13.37
CA PHE A 440 -4.79 -31.26 -13.09
C PHE A 440 -5.01 -30.30 -11.92
N LEU A 441 -4.21 -30.37 -10.86
CA LEU A 441 -4.29 -29.42 -9.77
C LEU A 441 -3.97 -27.99 -10.23
N GLY A 442 -2.99 -27.83 -11.10
CA GLY A 442 -2.66 -26.54 -11.73
C GLY A 442 -3.84 -25.98 -12.55
N MET A 443 -4.44 -26.81 -13.39
CA MET A 443 -5.61 -26.45 -14.21
C MET A 443 -6.83 -26.07 -13.34
N ILE A 444 -7.14 -26.87 -12.33
CA ILE A 444 -8.24 -26.60 -11.40
C ILE A 444 -7.98 -25.29 -10.64
N SER A 445 -6.73 -25.07 -10.20
CA SER A 445 -6.35 -23.84 -9.49
C SER A 445 -6.49 -22.61 -10.38
N TRP A 446 -6.05 -22.71 -11.62
CA TRP A 446 -6.17 -21.61 -12.59
C TRP A 446 -7.63 -21.30 -12.92
N ILE A 447 -8.45 -22.29 -13.28
CA ILE A 447 -9.87 -22.10 -13.59
C ILE A 447 -10.63 -21.62 -12.35
N GLY A 448 -10.44 -22.31 -11.21
CA GLY A 448 -11.12 -21.99 -9.96
C GLY A 448 -10.71 -20.62 -9.41
N GLY A 449 -9.44 -20.27 -9.54
CA GLY A 449 -8.94 -18.94 -9.13
C GLY A 449 -9.59 -17.82 -9.93
N ASN A 450 -9.59 -17.92 -11.26
CA ASN A 450 -10.25 -16.94 -12.12
C ASN A 450 -11.75 -16.86 -11.84
N ALA A 451 -12.43 -18.00 -11.63
CA ALA A 451 -13.86 -18.04 -11.29
C ALA A 451 -14.17 -17.35 -9.95
N VAL A 452 -13.35 -17.58 -8.92
CA VAL A 452 -13.52 -16.92 -7.61
C VAL A 452 -13.36 -15.41 -7.71
N ILE A 453 -12.41 -14.94 -8.48
CA ILE A 453 -12.17 -13.51 -8.60
C ILE A 453 -13.26 -12.86 -9.45
N LEU A 454 -13.63 -13.47 -10.57
CA LEU A 454 -14.77 -13.01 -11.35
C LEU A 454 -16.03 -12.93 -10.48
N TYR A 455 -16.29 -13.95 -9.66
CA TYR A 455 -17.41 -13.98 -8.73
C TYR A 455 -17.38 -12.83 -7.73
N THR A 456 -16.22 -12.57 -7.07
CA THR A 456 -16.09 -11.49 -6.09
C THR A 456 -16.24 -10.12 -6.74
N TRP A 457 -15.69 -9.93 -7.95
CA TRP A 457 -15.83 -8.68 -8.71
C TRP A 457 -17.27 -8.44 -9.18
N LEU A 458 -17.97 -9.47 -9.64
CA LEU A 458 -19.39 -9.37 -10.01
C LEU A 458 -20.29 -9.05 -8.81
N LEU A 459 -19.98 -9.59 -7.63
CA LEU A 459 -20.73 -9.23 -6.41
C LEU A 459 -20.49 -7.78 -6.00
N SER A 460 -19.25 -7.30 -6.04
CA SER A 460 -18.94 -5.89 -5.78
C SER A 460 -19.58 -4.96 -6.84
N ALA A 461 -19.61 -5.38 -8.11
CA ALA A 461 -20.22 -4.62 -9.20
C ALA A 461 -21.75 -4.53 -9.09
N ARG A 462 -22.44 -5.59 -8.60
CA ARG A 462 -23.91 -5.60 -8.43
C ARG A 462 -24.45 -4.55 -7.47
N ARG A 463 -23.59 -4.04 -6.58
CA ARG A 463 -23.91 -2.93 -5.68
C ARG A 463 -23.69 -1.56 -6.34
N ALA A 464 -23.43 -1.55 -7.63
CA ALA A 464 -23.06 -0.40 -8.44
C ALA A 464 -23.80 -0.38 -9.78
N GLU A 465 -23.48 0.58 -10.63
CA GLU A 465 -24.06 0.76 -11.95
C GLU A 465 -23.70 -0.38 -12.93
N ASP A 466 -24.58 -0.63 -13.93
CA ASP A 466 -24.43 -1.70 -14.95
C ASP A 466 -23.10 -1.66 -15.72
N LYS A 467 -22.50 -0.47 -15.90
CA LYS A 467 -21.22 -0.31 -16.58
C LYS A 467 -20.05 -1.02 -15.89
N LEU A 468 -20.12 -1.20 -14.55
CA LEU A 468 -19.11 -1.92 -13.79
C LEU A 468 -19.24 -3.44 -13.94
N VAL A 469 -20.41 -3.97 -14.24
CA VAL A 469 -20.61 -5.41 -14.50
C VAL A 469 -19.81 -5.84 -15.73
N ILE A 470 -19.85 -5.04 -16.82
CA ILE A 470 -19.05 -5.32 -18.02
C ILE A 470 -17.54 -5.29 -17.70
N ALA A 471 -17.10 -4.31 -16.92
CA ALA A 471 -15.70 -4.23 -16.48
C ALA A 471 -15.31 -5.46 -15.63
N ALA A 472 -16.19 -5.95 -14.76
CA ALA A 472 -15.95 -7.17 -13.98
C ALA A 472 -15.78 -8.40 -14.89
N ILE A 473 -16.60 -8.56 -15.94
CA ILE A 473 -16.48 -9.65 -16.91
C ILE A 473 -15.14 -9.58 -17.66
N LEU A 474 -14.66 -8.37 -17.98
CA LEU A 474 -13.38 -8.13 -18.64
C LEU A 474 -12.17 -8.13 -17.69
N SER A 475 -12.35 -8.44 -16.42
CA SER A 475 -11.27 -8.48 -15.41
C SER A 475 -10.05 -9.36 -15.78
N PRO A 476 -10.15 -10.44 -16.59
CA PRO A 476 -8.97 -11.17 -17.03
C PRO A 476 -7.94 -10.31 -17.77
N LEU A 477 -8.39 -9.28 -18.51
CA LEU A 477 -7.48 -8.32 -19.17
C LEU A 477 -6.78 -7.42 -18.15
N TYR A 478 -7.48 -6.99 -17.09
CA TYR A 478 -6.89 -6.24 -16.00
C TYR A 478 -5.76 -6.99 -15.28
N TRP A 479 -5.87 -8.31 -15.22
CA TRP A 479 -4.86 -9.15 -14.58
C TRP A 479 -3.56 -9.23 -15.36
N ILE A 480 -3.63 -9.12 -16.69
CA ILE A 480 -2.43 -8.99 -17.53
C ILE A 480 -1.70 -7.71 -17.16
N LEU A 481 -2.42 -6.61 -16.98
CA LEU A 481 -1.83 -5.33 -16.56
C LEU A 481 -1.24 -5.40 -15.14
N MET A 482 -1.95 -6.04 -14.21
CA MET A 482 -1.48 -6.29 -12.84
C MET A 482 -0.17 -7.08 -12.83
N ALA A 483 -0.08 -8.05 -13.71
CA ALA A 483 1.08 -8.89 -13.90
C ALA A 483 2.28 -8.11 -14.46
N MET A 484 2.07 -7.27 -15.45
CA MET A 484 3.11 -6.37 -15.97
C MET A 484 3.64 -5.44 -14.87
N ALA A 485 2.72 -4.85 -14.09
CA ALA A 485 3.07 -3.98 -12.96
C ALA A 485 3.86 -4.74 -11.89
N ALA A 486 3.47 -5.98 -11.54
CA ALA A 486 4.16 -6.80 -10.56
C ALA A 486 5.55 -7.26 -11.02
N THR A 487 5.70 -7.60 -12.30
CA THR A 487 7.00 -7.93 -12.89
C THR A 487 7.95 -6.72 -12.85
N LYS A 488 7.46 -5.52 -13.24
CA LYS A 488 8.22 -4.27 -13.12
C LYS A 488 8.60 -4.01 -11.66
N ALA A 489 7.68 -4.20 -10.72
CA ALA A 489 7.92 -4.04 -9.29
C ALA A 489 9.03 -4.97 -8.77
N ALA A 490 9.02 -6.24 -9.18
CA ALA A 490 10.04 -7.22 -8.80
C ALA A 490 11.44 -6.81 -9.31
N VAL A 491 11.55 -6.30 -10.52
CA VAL A 491 12.80 -5.76 -11.06
C VAL A 491 13.23 -4.52 -10.27
N GLN A 492 12.34 -3.57 -10.05
CA GLN A 492 12.64 -2.34 -9.31
C GLN A 492 13.00 -2.59 -7.84
N LEU A 493 12.43 -3.62 -7.21
CA LEU A 493 12.77 -3.99 -5.83
C LEU A 493 14.26 -4.33 -5.66
N ILE A 494 14.87 -4.87 -6.70
CA ILE A 494 16.31 -5.23 -6.72
C ILE A 494 17.17 -4.05 -7.20
N THR A 495 16.75 -3.38 -8.28
CA THR A 495 17.57 -2.37 -8.96
C THR A 495 17.45 -0.98 -8.39
N ALA A 496 16.26 -0.60 -7.90
CA ALA A 496 15.95 0.75 -7.42
C ALA A 496 14.87 0.71 -6.30
N PRO A 497 15.16 0.11 -5.12
CA PRO A 497 14.16 -0.14 -4.08
C PRO A 497 13.51 1.15 -3.54
N SER A 498 14.30 2.17 -3.27
CA SER A 498 13.82 3.44 -2.69
C SER A 498 13.37 4.48 -3.74
N TYR A 499 13.39 4.11 -5.05
CA TYR A 499 12.97 5.02 -6.10
C TYR A 499 11.46 5.25 -6.05
N TRP A 500 11.05 6.49 -5.81
CA TRP A 500 9.65 6.90 -5.84
C TRP A 500 9.26 7.29 -7.26
N GLU A 501 8.54 6.42 -7.94
CA GLU A 501 8.03 6.70 -9.29
C GLU A 501 6.78 7.59 -9.18
N LYS A 502 6.94 8.88 -9.54
CA LYS A 502 5.84 9.86 -9.45
C LYS A 502 4.73 9.49 -10.43
N THR A 503 3.49 9.55 -9.94
CA THR A 503 2.26 9.44 -10.73
C THR A 503 1.81 10.85 -11.11
N GLN A 504 1.30 11.05 -12.32
CA GLN A 504 0.69 12.30 -12.73
C GLN A 504 -0.80 12.29 -12.41
N HIS A 505 -1.30 13.36 -11.80
CA HIS A 505 -2.70 13.62 -11.51
C HIS A 505 -3.21 14.77 -12.36
N GLY A 506 -4.54 15.01 -12.40
CA GLY A 506 -5.12 16.06 -13.23
C GLY A 506 -5.28 15.66 -14.70
N LEU A 507 -5.36 14.36 -15.01
CA LEU A 507 -5.56 13.84 -16.36
C LEU A 507 -7.04 13.81 -16.78
N ASP A 508 -7.95 14.15 -15.89
CA ASP A 508 -9.37 14.28 -16.19
C ASP A 508 -9.65 15.65 -16.84
N HIS A 509 -9.62 15.69 -18.16
CA HIS A 509 -9.82 16.91 -18.98
C HIS A 509 -11.29 17.27 -19.23
N GLY A 510 -12.27 16.69 -18.52
CA GLY A 510 -13.64 17.09 -18.83
C GLY A 510 -14.76 16.19 -18.36
N SER A 511 -14.98 16.05 -17.11
CA SER A 511 -16.34 15.98 -16.59
C SER A 511 -16.70 17.35 -16.00
N ALA A 512 -17.16 18.26 -16.84
CA ALA A 512 -17.89 19.44 -16.38
C ALA A 512 -19.07 18.90 -15.55
N GLU A 513 -19.05 19.19 -14.28
CA GLU A 513 -19.96 18.71 -13.27
C GLU A 513 -21.42 19.03 -13.61
N GLU A 514 -22.27 18.03 -13.60
CA GLU A 514 -23.65 18.24 -13.15
C GLU A 514 -23.66 18.09 -11.62
N PRO A 515 -23.94 19.15 -10.84
CA PRO A 515 -24.11 19.04 -9.40
C PRO A 515 -25.50 18.43 -9.15
N GLY A 516 -25.56 17.13 -8.82
CA GLY A 516 -26.86 16.55 -8.46
C GLY A 516 -27.02 15.04 -8.34
N SER A 517 -25.99 14.19 -8.58
CA SER A 517 -26.23 12.74 -8.54
C SER A 517 -25.53 11.95 -7.41
N ALA A 518 -24.92 12.63 -6.45
CA ALA A 518 -24.17 11.95 -5.37
C ALA A 518 -25.02 11.58 -4.12
N ALA A 519 -26.35 11.67 -4.20
CA ALA A 519 -27.22 11.44 -3.04
C ALA A 519 -27.97 10.09 -3.08
N ALA A 520 -27.56 9.14 -3.92
CA ALA A 520 -28.20 7.82 -3.95
C ALA A 520 -27.19 6.74 -4.38
N ALA A 521 -26.28 6.32 -3.50
CA ALA A 521 -25.57 5.05 -3.61
C ALA A 521 -25.08 4.58 -2.23
#